data_dda73b750ab5f707f9ad7c1601e1378c
#
_entry.id   dda73b750ab5f707f9ad7c1601e1378c
#
_cell.length_a   1.000
_cell.length_b   1.000
_cell.length_c   1.000
_cell.angle_alpha   90.00
_cell.angle_beta   90.00
_cell.angle_gamma   90.00
#
_symmetry.space_group_name_H-M   'P 1'
#
loop_
_entity.id
_entity.type
_entity.pdbx_description
1 polymer ?
#
loop_
_entity_poly.entity_id
_entity_poly.type
_entity_poly.pdbx_seq_one_letter_code
_entity_poly.pdbx_strand_id
1 'polypeptide(L)'
;MPRLVLLLTTLIWGATFPATKAALDQIPPLSFLCLRFLLGTVLIVIWFAAVNRRLVREKPVVAASAVATLFLFFGYVLQTVGLRYTSASNSAFLTVLYVIFVPLFLRRFGGRVLLAATVAVAGLWLLVKPSADVNVGDLLTIGCAAAFAGHIICLERFTRLFDAPSLLAWQMIAVTALFVPIAWWEHASPGAFAPTTVLLIGLGVTGVLATGAFAVQMWVQQLVPAQQVALIFASEPVYAAWLSWYFLGETLDLQGWIGSALILLAVLTGAFASQSPPAAPLVADSGSERTV
;
A
#
# COMPACT_ATOMS: atom_id res chain seq x y z
N MET A 1 12.20 9.61 13.31
CA MET A 1 11.35 8.53 13.83
C MET A 1 10.26 8.08 12.83
N PRO A 2 9.27 8.89 12.37
CA PRO A 2 8.16 8.37 11.54
C PRO A 2 8.60 7.65 10.26
N ARG A 3 9.58 8.20 9.51
CA ARG A 3 10.13 7.58 8.29
C ARG A 3 10.78 6.22 8.53
N LEU A 4 11.50 6.07 9.65
CA LEU A 4 12.11 4.79 10.01
C LEU A 4 11.05 3.74 10.36
N VAL A 5 10.02 4.13 11.10
CA VAL A 5 8.89 3.25 11.41
C VAL A 5 8.20 2.79 10.13
N LEU A 6 7.99 3.70 9.16
CA LEU A 6 7.42 3.35 7.86
C LEU A 6 8.33 2.41 7.07
N LEU A 7 9.66 2.63 7.07
CA LEU A 7 10.62 1.74 6.42
C LEU A 7 10.57 0.32 7.00
N LEU A 8 10.47 0.18 8.32
CA LEU A 8 10.27 -1.12 8.95
C LEU A 8 8.91 -1.75 8.60
N THR A 9 7.89 -0.92 8.43
CA THR A 9 6.55 -1.36 8.04
C THR A 9 6.53 -1.92 6.61
N THR A 10 7.41 -1.46 5.71
CA THR A 10 7.51 -1.98 4.34
C THR A 10 7.96 -3.46 4.29
N LEU A 11 8.58 -3.98 5.34
CA LEU A 11 8.86 -5.42 5.47
C LEU A 11 7.55 -6.24 5.44
N ILE A 12 6.51 -5.74 6.13
CA ILE A 12 5.18 -6.40 6.12
C ILE A 12 4.60 -6.34 4.71
N TRP A 13 4.68 -5.18 4.03
CA TRP A 13 4.18 -5.04 2.66
C TRP A 13 4.93 -5.96 1.70
N GLY A 14 6.25 -6.06 1.79
CA GLY A 14 7.06 -6.99 0.99
C GLY A 14 6.63 -8.45 1.19
N ALA A 15 6.31 -8.85 2.43
CA ALA A 15 5.85 -10.19 2.74
C ALA A 15 4.44 -10.51 2.17
N THR A 16 3.61 -9.50 1.89
CA THR A 16 2.26 -9.73 1.35
C THR A 16 2.28 -10.31 -0.06
N PHE A 17 3.31 -10.05 -0.88
CA PHE A 17 3.38 -10.57 -2.27
C PHE A 17 3.51 -12.10 -2.32
N PRO A 18 4.53 -12.73 -1.73
CA PRO A 18 4.62 -14.19 -1.72
C PRO A 18 3.47 -14.83 -0.95
N ALA A 19 3.01 -14.24 0.16
CA ALA A 19 1.89 -14.74 0.94
C ALA A 19 0.57 -14.73 0.14
N THR A 20 0.29 -13.65 -0.60
CA THR A 20 -0.87 -13.59 -1.49
C THR A 20 -0.73 -14.60 -2.63
N LYS A 21 0.43 -14.65 -3.31
CA LYS A 21 0.64 -15.57 -4.43
C LYS A 21 0.38 -17.02 -4.03
N ALA A 22 0.92 -17.47 -2.91
CA ALA A 22 0.68 -18.81 -2.38
C ALA A 22 -0.79 -19.06 -1.99
N ALA A 23 -1.48 -18.06 -1.45
CA ALA A 23 -2.89 -18.18 -1.10
C ALA A 23 -3.80 -18.29 -2.34
N LEU A 24 -3.44 -17.67 -3.47
CA LEU A 24 -4.22 -17.71 -4.71
C LEU A 24 -4.29 -19.08 -5.39
N ASP A 25 -3.43 -20.02 -4.98
CA ASP A 25 -3.53 -21.44 -5.39
C ASP A 25 -4.65 -22.16 -4.66
N GLN A 26 -5.16 -21.59 -3.55
CA GLN A 26 -6.16 -22.18 -2.67
C GLN A 26 -7.54 -21.54 -2.77
N ILE A 27 -7.62 -20.29 -3.24
CA ILE A 27 -8.85 -19.50 -3.21
C ILE A 27 -8.87 -18.50 -4.38
N PRO A 28 -10.07 -18.18 -4.94
CA PRO A 28 -10.22 -17.12 -5.92
C PRO A 28 -9.77 -15.75 -5.41
N PRO A 29 -9.24 -14.87 -6.29
CA PRO A 29 -8.60 -13.62 -5.88
C PRO A 29 -9.50 -12.66 -5.10
N LEU A 30 -10.74 -12.49 -5.54
CA LEU A 30 -11.65 -11.50 -4.95
C LEU A 30 -12.22 -12.01 -3.62
N SER A 31 -12.38 -13.32 -3.49
CA SER A 31 -12.72 -14.00 -2.25
C SER A 31 -11.60 -13.90 -1.23
N PHE A 32 -10.35 -14.05 -1.63
CA PHE A 32 -9.20 -13.80 -0.77
C PHE A 32 -9.19 -12.35 -0.27
N LEU A 33 -9.43 -11.37 -1.16
CA LEU A 33 -9.53 -9.96 -0.79
C LEU A 33 -10.67 -9.70 0.20
N CYS A 34 -11.84 -10.31 -0.02
CA CYS A 34 -12.96 -10.21 0.91
C CYS A 34 -12.55 -10.66 2.32
N LEU A 35 -11.96 -11.85 2.45
CA LEU A 35 -11.56 -12.41 3.75
C LEU A 35 -10.48 -11.57 4.45
N ARG A 36 -9.46 -11.14 3.72
CA ARG A 36 -8.39 -10.31 4.31
C ARG A 36 -8.91 -8.97 4.84
N PHE A 37 -9.78 -8.29 4.08
CA PHE A 37 -10.36 -7.02 4.50
C PHE A 37 -11.44 -7.18 5.56
N LEU A 38 -12.21 -8.26 5.53
CA LEU A 38 -13.14 -8.61 6.61
C LEU A 38 -12.39 -8.81 7.93
N LEU A 39 -11.28 -9.56 7.90
CA LEU A 39 -10.43 -9.76 9.08
C LEU A 39 -9.86 -8.43 9.57
N GLY A 40 -9.36 -7.59 8.67
CA GLY A 40 -8.89 -6.23 8.99
C GLY A 40 -9.99 -5.36 9.61
N THR A 41 -11.21 -5.40 9.06
CA THR A 41 -12.36 -4.67 9.59
C THR A 41 -12.71 -5.13 11.00
N VAL A 42 -12.76 -6.44 11.24
CA VAL A 42 -13.03 -7.01 12.57
C VAL A 42 -11.98 -6.54 13.58
N LEU A 43 -10.70 -6.57 13.21
CA LEU A 43 -9.61 -6.10 14.08
C LEU A 43 -9.74 -4.61 14.43
N ILE A 44 -10.06 -3.75 13.46
CA ILE A 44 -10.26 -2.33 13.71
C ILE A 44 -11.48 -2.07 14.59
N VAL A 45 -12.60 -2.79 14.37
CA VAL A 45 -13.80 -2.69 15.22
C VAL A 45 -13.49 -3.12 16.66
N ILE A 46 -12.79 -4.24 16.83
CA ILE A 46 -12.34 -4.71 18.15
C ILE A 46 -11.44 -3.66 18.83
N TRP A 47 -10.50 -3.10 18.08
CA TRP A 47 -9.61 -2.05 18.60
C TRP A 47 -10.39 -0.81 19.04
N PHE A 48 -11.36 -0.31 18.25
CA PHE A 48 -12.21 0.81 18.65
C PHE A 48 -12.99 0.52 19.93
N ALA A 49 -13.52 -0.69 20.04
CA ALA A 49 -14.24 -1.13 21.23
C ALA A 49 -13.32 -1.23 22.46
N ALA A 50 -12.13 -1.84 22.30
CA ALA A 50 -11.17 -2.04 23.38
C ALA A 50 -10.63 -0.74 23.96
N VAL A 51 -10.40 0.28 23.11
CA VAL A 51 -9.91 1.60 23.55
C VAL A 51 -11.05 2.60 23.84
N ASN A 52 -12.30 2.13 23.80
CA ASN A 52 -13.52 2.94 24.00
C ASN A 52 -13.56 4.21 23.14
N ARG A 53 -13.03 4.13 21.89
CA ARG A 53 -12.97 5.25 20.95
C ARG A 53 -14.26 5.31 20.14
N ARG A 54 -14.77 6.52 19.96
CA ARG A 54 -15.94 6.75 19.10
C ARG A 54 -15.52 6.95 17.65
N LEU A 55 -16.23 6.29 16.74
CA LEU A 55 -16.06 6.47 15.31
C LEU A 55 -16.67 7.81 14.89
N VAL A 56 -15.86 8.67 14.26
CA VAL A 56 -16.34 9.94 13.69
C VAL A 56 -17.20 9.66 12.45
N ARG A 57 -18.44 10.13 12.44
CA ARG A 57 -19.46 9.85 11.40
C ARG A 57 -19.85 11.07 10.57
N GLU A 58 -19.09 12.13 10.68
CA GLU A 58 -19.34 13.34 9.91
C GLU A 58 -19.22 13.08 8.41
N LYS A 59 -20.14 13.68 7.62
CA LYS A 59 -20.19 13.51 6.16
C LYS A 59 -18.84 13.72 5.46
N PRO A 60 -18.03 14.75 5.81
CA PRO A 60 -16.73 14.95 5.17
C PRO A 60 -15.75 13.81 5.40
N VAL A 61 -15.71 13.20 6.61
CA VAL A 61 -14.84 12.07 6.94
C VAL A 61 -15.24 10.84 6.13
N VAL A 62 -16.55 10.55 6.09
CA VAL A 62 -17.08 9.41 5.33
C VAL A 62 -16.82 9.59 3.83
N ALA A 63 -17.04 10.77 3.28
CA ALA A 63 -16.77 11.07 1.87
C ALA A 63 -15.28 10.95 1.52
N ALA A 64 -14.39 11.48 2.36
CA ALA A 64 -12.94 11.33 2.18
C ALA A 64 -12.52 9.86 2.22
N SER A 65 -13.06 9.09 3.16
CA SER A 65 -12.81 7.65 3.26
C SER A 65 -13.31 6.90 2.02
N ALA A 66 -14.49 7.24 1.51
CA ALA A 66 -15.04 6.62 0.29
C ALA A 66 -14.14 6.86 -0.93
N VAL A 67 -13.63 8.09 -1.11
CA VAL A 67 -12.67 8.39 -2.20
C VAL A 67 -11.39 7.58 -2.05
N ALA A 68 -10.81 7.54 -0.85
CA ALA A 68 -9.60 6.73 -0.61
C ALA A 68 -9.88 5.23 -0.80
N THR A 69 -11.08 4.75 -0.42
CA THR A 69 -11.49 3.37 -0.61
C THR A 69 -11.56 2.97 -2.09
N LEU A 70 -12.00 3.85 -2.99
CA LEU A 70 -12.02 3.54 -4.42
C LEU A 70 -10.62 3.27 -4.96
N PHE A 71 -9.64 4.10 -4.62
CA PHE A 71 -8.25 3.87 -5.00
C PHE A 71 -7.69 2.59 -4.38
N LEU A 72 -7.99 2.33 -3.11
CA LEU A 72 -7.58 1.11 -2.41
C LEU A 72 -8.19 -0.14 -3.06
N PHE A 73 -9.48 -0.11 -3.35
CA PHE A 73 -10.22 -1.21 -3.97
C PHE A 73 -9.64 -1.56 -5.34
N PHE A 74 -9.54 -0.59 -6.25
CA PHE A 74 -8.97 -0.84 -7.58
C PHE A 74 -7.50 -1.26 -7.50
N GLY A 75 -6.71 -0.66 -6.62
CA GLY A 75 -5.33 -1.07 -6.39
C GLY A 75 -5.24 -2.55 -6.05
N TYR A 76 -6.00 -3.03 -5.07
CA TYR A 76 -5.96 -4.43 -4.67
C TYR A 76 -6.60 -5.39 -5.66
N VAL A 77 -7.69 -5.02 -6.33
CA VAL A 77 -8.28 -5.84 -7.39
C VAL A 77 -7.26 -6.06 -8.50
N LEU A 78 -6.69 -4.98 -9.02
CA LEU A 78 -5.74 -5.04 -10.13
C LEU A 78 -4.46 -5.81 -9.73
N GLN A 79 -3.94 -5.59 -8.52
CA GLN A 79 -2.77 -6.32 -8.01
C GLN A 79 -3.05 -7.81 -7.86
N THR A 80 -4.12 -8.16 -7.14
CA THR A 80 -4.38 -9.54 -6.76
C THR A 80 -4.80 -10.38 -7.96
N VAL A 81 -5.62 -9.82 -8.86
CA VAL A 81 -5.93 -10.48 -10.14
C VAL A 81 -4.69 -10.57 -11.02
N GLY A 82 -3.89 -9.50 -11.09
CA GLY A 82 -2.63 -9.47 -11.83
C GLY A 82 -1.64 -10.56 -11.39
N LEU A 83 -1.54 -10.81 -10.08
CA LEU A 83 -0.69 -11.85 -9.51
C LEU A 83 -0.99 -13.27 -10.00
N ARG A 84 -2.16 -13.53 -10.58
CA ARG A 84 -2.44 -14.82 -11.25
C ARG A 84 -1.63 -15.01 -12.52
N TYR A 85 -1.31 -13.92 -13.20
CA TYR A 85 -0.73 -13.94 -14.55
C TYR A 85 0.75 -13.54 -14.56
N THR A 86 1.27 -12.97 -13.46
CA THR A 86 2.68 -12.58 -13.32
C THR A 86 3.32 -13.18 -12.07
N SER A 87 4.64 -13.06 -11.94
CA SER A 87 5.36 -13.49 -10.73
C SER A 87 5.16 -12.50 -9.58
N ALA A 88 5.35 -12.95 -8.34
CA ALA A 88 5.31 -12.10 -7.15
C ALA A 88 6.38 -10.99 -7.23
N SER A 89 7.59 -11.33 -7.67
CA SER A 89 8.69 -10.38 -7.84
C SER A 89 8.38 -9.31 -8.90
N ASN A 90 7.84 -9.72 -10.06
CA ASN A 90 7.49 -8.78 -11.13
C ASN A 90 6.32 -7.88 -10.71
N SER A 91 5.31 -8.42 -10.03
CA SER A 91 4.22 -7.64 -9.47
C SER A 91 4.70 -6.63 -8.42
N ALA A 92 5.61 -7.03 -7.53
CA ALA A 92 6.23 -6.12 -6.57
C ALA A 92 6.99 -4.98 -7.27
N PHE A 93 7.77 -5.31 -8.31
CA PHE A 93 8.47 -4.33 -9.15
C PHE A 93 7.51 -3.30 -9.77
N LEU A 94 6.47 -3.80 -10.46
CA LEU A 94 5.55 -2.93 -11.18
C LEU A 94 4.67 -2.10 -10.24
N THR A 95 4.31 -2.65 -9.07
CA THR A 95 3.57 -1.90 -8.04
C THR A 95 4.35 -0.68 -7.57
N VAL A 96 5.67 -0.78 -7.40
CA VAL A 96 6.52 0.33 -6.94
C VAL A 96 6.59 1.49 -7.94
N LEU A 97 6.12 1.34 -9.18
CA LEU A 97 6.01 2.46 -10.13
C LEU A 97 5.15 3.61 -9.59
N TYR A 98 4.41 3.42 -8.49
CA TYR A 98 3.79 4.55 -7.78
C TYR A 98 4.82 5.63 -7.36
N VAL A 99 6.10 5.30 -7.23
CA VAL A 99 7.18 6.29 -6.98
C VAL A 99 7.31 7.31 -8.12
N ILE A 100 6.93 6.93 -9.33
CA ILE A 100 6.84 7.80 -10.50
C ILE A 100 5.46 8.46 -10.59
N PHE A 101 4.38 7.69 -10.36
CA PHE A 101 3.02 8.21 -10.49
C PHE A 101 2.67 9.26 -9.42
N VAL A 102 3.18 9.16 -8.19
CA VAL A 102 2.91 10.16 -7.14
C VAL A 102 3.41 11.55 -7.52
N PRO A 103 4.68 11.79 -7.88
CA PRO A 103 5.12 13.11 -8.32
C PRO A 103 4.44 13.56 -9.62
N LEU A 104 4.10 12.64 -10.53
CA LEU A 104 3.39 12.93 -11.77
C LEU A 104 1.98 13.48 -11.47
N PHE A 105 1.20 12.82 -10.62
CA PHE A 105 -0.15 13.24 -10.26
C PHE A 105 -0.16 14.54 -9.45
N LEU A 106 0.83 14.73 -8.58
CA LEU A 106 1.01 15.97 -7.83
C LEU A 106 1.58 17.11 -8.68
N ARG A 107 2.08 16.83 -9.90
CA ARG A 107 2.83 17.79 -10.74
C ARG A 107 4.00 18.43 -9.99
N ARG A 108 4.66 17.68 -9.11
CA ARG A 108 5.76 18.15 -8.26
C ARG A 108 7.05 17.42 -8.63
N PHE A 109 7.82 18.01 -9.52
CA PHE A 109 9.07 17.45 -10.05
C PHE A 109 10.29 18.08 -9.36
N GLY A 110 10.41 17.94 -8.04
CA GLY A 110 11.61 18.37 -7.31
C GLY A 110 12.82 17.52 -7.74
N GLY A 111 13.92 18.17 -8.16
CA GLY A 111 15.07 17.48 -8.75
C GLY A 111 15.64 16.34 -7.90
N ARG A 112 15.68 16.49 -6.57
CA ARG A 112 16.15 15.44 -5.65
C ARG A 112 15.20 14.23 -5.59
N VAL A 113 13.89 14.46 -5.56
CA VAL A 113 12.88 13.40 -5.54
C VAL A 113 12.90 12.65 -6.87
N LEU A 114 12.99 13.38 -7.98
CA LEU A 114 13.07 12.77 -9.31
C LEU A 114 14.35 11.93 -9.47
N LEU A 115 15.50 12.46 -9.04
CA LEU A 115 16.75 11.69 -9.06
C LEU A 115 16.66 10.42 -8.22
N ALA A 116 16.14 10.52 -6.98
CA ALA A 116 15.96 9.37 -6.10
C ALA A 116 14.98 8.35 -6.71
N ALA A 117 13.87 8.79 -7.30
CA ALA A 117 12.93 7.92 -8.01
C ALA A 117 13.59 7.20 -9.20
N THR A 118 14.39 7.92 -10.00
CA THR A 118 15.14 7.33 -11.12
C THR A 118 16.13 6.27 -10.64
N VAL A 119 16.90 6.57 -9.59
CA VAL A 119 17.86 5.60 -9.01
C VAL A 119 17.13 4.40 -8.41
N ALA A 120 15.98 4.60 -7.74
CA ALA A 120 15.15 3.51 -7.23
C ALA A 120 14.66 2.60 -8.37
N VAL A 121 14.13 3.16 -9.44
CA VAL A 121 13.66 2.40 -10.62
C VAL A 121 14.79 1.65 -11.30
N ALA A 122 15.97 2.26 -11.45
CA ALA A 122 17.15 1.58 -11.99
C ALA A 122 17.58 0.41 -11.09
N GLY A 123 17.59 0.61 -9.77
CA GLY A 123 17.87 -0.44 -8.81
C GLY A 123 16.84 -1.57 -8.85
N LEU A 124 15.55 -1.24 -8.99
CA LEU A 124 14.47 -2.20 -9.16
C LEU A 124 14.64 -3.05 -10.42
N TRP A 125 15.01 -2.42 -11.52
CA TRP A 125 15.29 -3.12 -12.79
C TRP A 125 16.43 -4.14 -12.63
N LEU A 126 17.49 -3.77 -11.93
CA LEU A 126 18.61 -4.68 -11.66
C LEU A 126 18.22 -5.81 -10.71
N LEU A 127 17.37 -5.53 -9.70
CA LEU A 127 16.96 -6.51 -8.70
C LEU A 127 16.02 -7.58 -9.30
N VAL A 128 15.00 -7.14 -10.02
CA VAL A 128 13.91 -8.02 -10.47
C VAL A 128 14.19 -8.63 -11.84
N LYS A 129 14.97 -7.97 -12.70
CA LYS A 129 15.25 -8.41 -14.08
C LYS A 129 13.96 -8.75 -14.82
N PRO A 130 13.05 -7.78 -14.99
CA PRO A 130 11.73 -8.07 -15.57
C PRO A 130 11.90 -8.71 -16.95
N SER A 131 11.04 -9.69 -17.25
CA SER A 131 11.02 -10.30 -18.58
C SER A 131 10.60 -9.27 -19.63
N ALA A 132 11.10 -9.42 -20.86
CA ALA A 132 10.70 -8.55 -21.96
C ALA A 132 9.24 -8.84 -22.42
N ASP A 133 8.69 -9.99 -22.08
CA ASP A 133 7.34 -10.41 -22.46
C ASP A 133 6.31 -9.82 -21.49
N VAL A 134 5.71 -8.70 -21.90
CA VAL A 134 4.64 -8.04 -21.14
C VAL A 134 3.36 -8.88 -21.23
N ASN A 135 2.84 -9.27 -20.08
CA ASN A 135 1.59 -10.03 -19.97
C ASN A 135 0.44 -9.20 -19.35
N VAL A 136 -0.76 -9.75 -19.37
CA VAL A 136 -1.96 -9.08 -18.79
C VAL A 136 -1.76 -8.76 -17.30
N GLY A 137 -1.08 -9.63 -16.55
CA GLY A 137 -0.79 -9.39 -15.13
C GLY A 137 0.09 -8.16 -14.90
N ASP A 138 1.04 -7.92 -15.79
CA ASP A 138 1.92 -6.75 -15.74
C ASP A 138 1.12 -5.46 -15.99
N LEU A 139 0.24 -5.44 -17.00
CA LEU A 139 -0.63 -4.30 -17.28
C LEU A 139 -1.57 -3.99 -16.12
N LEU A 140 -2.19 -5.03 -15.53
CA LEU A 140 -3.03 -4.89 -14.34
C LEU A 140 -2.23 -4.31 -13.17
N THR A 141 -1.00 -4.77 -12.96
CA THR A 141 -0.14 -4.28 -11.87
C THR A 141 0.33 -2.83 -12.11
N ILE A 142 0.56 -2.40 -13.35
CA ILE A 142 0.81 -0.98 -13.65
C ILE A 142 -0.41 -0.12 -13.29
N GLY A 143 -1.62 -0.58 -13.63
CA GLY A 143 -2.86 0.05 -13.20
C GLY A 143 -3.00 0.11 -11.67
N CYS A 144 -2.61 -0.97 -10.98
CA CYS A 144 -2.53 -1.01 -9.52
C CYS A 144 -1.59 0.08 -8.98
N ALA A 145 -0.39 0.24 -9.55
CA ALA A 145 0.57 1.26 -9.13
C ALA A 145 -0.02 2.69 -9.25
N ALA A 146 -0.75 2.96 -10.32
CA ALA A 146 -1.45 4.24 -10.49
C ALA A 146 -2.56 4.43 -9.44
N ALA A 147 -3.33 3.39 -9.14
CA ALA A 147 -4.36 3.43 -8.10
C ALA A 147 -3.74 3.65 -6.71
N PHE A 148 -2.69 2.93 -6.35
CA PHE A 148 -2.01 3.14 -5.07
C PHE A 148 -1.33 4.51 -4.97
N ALA A 149 -0.82 5.08 -6.06
CA ALA A 149 -0.36 6.46 -6.07
C ALA A 149 -1.48 7.44 -5.69
N GLY A 150 -2.67 7.26 -6.26
CA GLY A 150 -3.86 8.03 -5.88
C GLY A 150 -4.23 7.84 -4.40
N HIS A 151 -4.20 6.60 -3.90
CA HIS A 151 -4.46 6.30 -2.49
C HIS A 151 -3.45 7.00 -1.56
N ILE A 152 -2.15 6.91 -1.82
CA ILE A 152 -1.09 7.56 -1.04
C ILE A 152 -1.31 9.08 -0.99
N ILE A 153 -1.70 9.71 -2.12
CA ILE A 153 -1.99 11.15 -2.19
C ILE A 153 -3.25 11.50 -1.37
N CYS A 154 -4.30 10.67 -1.48
CA CYS A 154 -5.51 10.84 -0.66
C CYS A 154 -5.20 10.76 0.84
N LEU A 155 -4.40 9.78 1.26
CA LEU A 155 -4.01 9.64 2.65
C LEU A 155 -3.20 10.84 3.16
N GLU A 156 -2.23 11.36 2.38
CA GLU A 156 -1.51 12.57 2.77
C GLU A 156 -2.47 13.73 3.06
N ARG A 157 -3.46 13.94 2.20
CA ARG A 157 -4.40 15.04 2.34
C ARG A 157 -5.39 14.81 3.48
N PHE A 158 -6.00 13.63 3.52
CA PHE A 158 -7.15 13.38 4.40
C PHE A 158 -6.73 13.14 5.84
N THR A 159 -5.58 12.49 6.10
CA THR A 159 -5.10 12.27 7.47
C THR A 159 -4.67 13.55 8.18
N ARG A 160 -4.41 14.63 7.44
CA ARG A 160 -4.12 15.97 8.01
C ARG A 160 -5.38 16.77 8.31
N LEU A 161 -6.49 16.44 7.67
CA LEU A 161 -7.76 17.16 7.80
C LEU A 161 -8.73 16.47 8.74
N PHE A 162 -8.63 15.14 8.86
CA PHE A 162 -9.62 14.33 9.54
C PHE A 162 -8.95 13.34 10.51
N ASP A 163 -9.77 12.77 11.40
CA ASP A 163 -9.35 11.73 12.34
C ASP A 163 -8.86 10.48 11.61
N ALA A 164 -7.54 10.24 11.63
CA ALA A 164 -6.92 9.14 10.89
C ALA A 164 -7.43 7.75 11.28
N PRO A 165 -7.66 7.41 12.56
CA PRO A 165 -8.28 6.14 12.92
C PRO A 165 -9.68 5.94 12.35
N SER A 166 -10.52 6.99 12.35
CA SER A 166 -11.86 6.93 11.75
C SER A 166 -11.81 6.80 10.23
N LEU A 167 -10.86 7.48 9.56
CA LEU A 167 -10.60 7.27 8.13
C LEU A 167 -10.24 5.81 7.83
N LEU A 168 -9.35 5.20 8.64
CA LEU A 168 -8.98 3.80 8.47
C LEU A 168 -10.19 2.88 8.67
N ALA A 169 -10.95 3.08 9.73
CA ALA A 169 -12.13 2.26 10.02
C ALA A 169 -13.15 2.33 8.88
N TRP A 170 -13.47 3.52 8.39
CA TRP A 170 -14.39 3.68 7.27
C TRP A 170 -13.85 3.07 5.97
N GLN A 171 -12.56 3.16 5.69
CA GLN A 171 -11.96 2.48 4.52
C GLN A 171 -12.05 0.96 4.65
N MET A 172 -11.72 0.39 5.81
CA MET A 172 -11.83 -1.06 6.03
C MET A 172 -13.28 -1.56 5.89
N ILE A 173 -14.24 -0.85 6.48
CA ILE A 173 -15.67 -1.17 6.37
C ILE A 173 -16.13 -1.07 4.91
N ALA A 174 -15.82 0.03 4.23
CA ALA A 174 -16.30 0.28 2.87
C ALA A 174 -15.67 -0.69 1.85
N VAL A 175 -14.37 -0.97 1.94
CA VAL A 175 -13.71 -1.92 1.04
C VAL A 175 -14.22 -3.34 1.25
N THR A 176 -14.48 -3.74 2.50
CA THR A 176 -15.09 -5.03 2.80
C THR A 176 -16.49 -5.12 2.22
N ALA A 177 -17.31 -4.07 2.40
CA ALA A 177 -18.67 -4.01 1.85
C ALA A 177 -18.69 -4.11 0.31
N LEU A 178 -17.67 -3.58 -0.37
CA LEU A 178 -17.51 -3.74 -1.83
C LEU A 178 -17.14 -5.17 -2.22
N PHE A 179 -16.29 -5.85 -1.44
CA PHE A 179 -15.87 -7.22 -1.77
C PHE A 179 -16.90 -8.29 -1.44
N VAL A 180 -17.77 -8.10 -0.45
CA VAL A 180 -18.77 -9.11 -0.04
C VAL A 180 -19.65 -9.59 -1.20
N PRO A 181 -20.35 -8.72 -1.98
CA PRO A 181 -21.19 -9.18 -3.09
C PRO A 181 -20.38 -9.82 -4.22
N ILE A 182 -19.15 -9.36 -4.44
CA ILE A 182 -18.27 -9.88 -5.50
C ILE A 182 -17.76 -11.27 -5.12
N ALA A 183 -17.33 -11.46 -3.87
CA ALA A 183 -16.91 -12.75 -3.36
C ALA A 183 -18.06 -13.76 -3.34
N TRP A 184 -19.27 -13.32 -3.01
CA TRP A 184 -20.47 -14.15 -3.10
C TRP A 184 -20.69 -14.67 -4.52
N TRP A 185 -20.56 -13.82 -5.52
CA TRP A 185 -20.70 -14.21 -6.92
C TRP A 185 -19.58 -15.14 -7.39
N GLU A 186 -18.33 -14.90 -6.97
CA GLU A 186 -17.18 -15.73 -7.30
C GLU A 186 -17.26 -17.13 -6.65
N HIS A 187 -17.91 -17.27 -5.48
CA HIS A 187 -18.07 -18.50 -4.70
C HIS A 187 -19.31 -19.33 -5.07
N ALA A 188 -20.11 -18.92 -6.02
CA ALA A 188 -21.28 -19.68 -6.44
C ALA A 188 -20.96 -21.09 -6.98
N SER A 189 -19.69 -21.48 -7.03
CA SER A 189 -19.23 -22.83 -7.35
C SER A 189 -19.03 -23.65 -6.08
N PRO A 190 -19.76 -24.78 -5.85
CA PRO A 190 -19.62 -25.61 -4.67
C PRO A 190 -18.23 -26.25 -4.59
N GLY A 191 -17.59 -26.20 -3.44
CA GLY A 191 -16.39 -26.99 -3.12
C GLY A 191 -15.10 -26.24 -2.78
N ALA A 192 -15.11 -24.91 -2.70
CA ALA A 192 -13.91 -24.10 -2.77
C ALA A 192 -13.28 -23.65 -1.45
N PHE A 193 -13.63 -24.18 -0.27
CA PHE A 193 -13.06 -23.64 0.96
C PHE A 193 -12.61 -24.72 1.96
N ALA A 194 -11.36 -25.16 1.85
CA ALA A 194 -10.66 -25.80 2.96
C ALA A 194 -9.65 -24.81 3.56
N PRO A 195 -9.72 -24.49 4.86
CA PRO A 195 -8.74 -23.63 5.51
C PRO A 195 -7.40 -24.38 5.60
N THR A 196 -6.55 -24.22 4.60
CA THR A 196 -5.19 -24.75 4.60
C THR A 196 -4.26 -23.87 5.44
N THR A 197 -3.15 -24.44 5.94
CA THR A 197 -2.14 -23.66 6.65
C THR A 197 -1.60 -22.49 5.80
N VAL A 198 -1.43 -22.70 4.49
CA VAL A 198 -0.97 -21.68 3.55
C VAL A 198 -1.96 -20.51 3.48
N LEU A 199 -3.26 -20.81 3.36
CA LEU A 199 -4.30 -19.77 3.34
C LEU A 199 -4.36 -19.02 4.68
N LEU A 200 -4.27 -19.72 5.81
CA LEU A 200 -4.28 -19.09 7.13
C LEU A 200 -3.06 -18.18 7.35
N ILE A 201 -1.86 -18.59 6.93
CA ILE A 201 -0.67 -17.75 6.94
C ILE A 201 -0.88 -16.53 6.03
N GLY A 202 -1.38 -16.74 4.81
CA GLY A 202 -1.70 -15.67 3.86
C GLY A 202 -2.65 -14.63 4.46
N LEU A 203 -3.73 -15.07 5.08
CA LEU A 203 -4.68 -14.19 5.78
C LEU A 203 -4.08 -13.53 7.02
N GLY A 204 -3.23 -14.23 7.78
CA GLY A 204 -2.50 -13.66 8.91
C GLY A 204 -1.60 -12.50 8.49
N VAL A 205 -0.78 -12.71 7.45
CA VAL A 205 0.12 -11.68 6.92
C VAL A 205 -0.68 -10.54 6.30
N THR A 206 -1.64 -10.81 5.43
CA THR A 206 -2.33 -9.80 4.64
C THR A 206 -3.54 -9.17 5.35
N GLY A 207 -4.21 -9.88 6.22
CA GLY A 207 -5.37 -9.40 6.97
C GLY A 207 -4.99 -8.80 8.33
N VAL A 208 -4.09 -9.45 9.09
CA VAL A 208 -3.74 -8.98 10.44
C VAL A 208 -2.56 -8.00 10.36
N LEU A 209 -1.39 -8.47 9.90
CA LEU A 209 -0.18 -7.63 9.93
C LEU A 209 -0.30 -6.43 8.99
N ALA A 210 -0.84 -6.60 7.78
CA ALA A 210 -1.03 -5.51 6.85
C ALA A 210 -2.06 -4.47 7.33
N THR A 211 -3.09 -4.87 8.11
CA THR A 211 -4.00 -3.89 8.74
C THR A 211 -3.26 -3.02 9.76
N GLY A 212 -2.37 -3.61 10.56
CA GLY A 212 -1.47 -2.86 11.43
C GLY A 212 -0.54 -1.92 10.65
N ALA A 213 0.00 -2.40 9.53
CA ALA A 213 0.83 -1.59 8.62
C ALA A 213 0.06 -0.39 8.04
N PHE A 214 -1.23 -0.55 7.69
CA PHE A 214 -2.09 0.56 7.28
C PHE A 214 -2.28 1.59 8.39
N ALA A 215 -2.50 1.16 9.63
CA ALA A 215 -2.63 2.08 10.75
C ALA A 215 -1.35 2.92 10.94
N VAL A 216 -0.18 2.27 10.87
CA VAL A 216 1.12 2.95 10.91
C VAL A 216 1.28 3.92 9.73
N GLN A 217 0.96 3.50 8.52
CA GLN A 217 1.02 4.34 7.32
C GLN A 217 0.16 5.61 7.50
N MET A 218 -1.08 5.47 7.94
CA MET A 218 -1.98 6.61 8.13
C MET A 218 -1.47 7.58 9.20
N TRP A 219 -0.89 7.07 10.28
CA TRP A 219 -0.24 7.91 11.28
C TRP A 219 0.97 8.65 10.70
N VAL A 220 1.84 7.96 9.95
CA VAL A 220 3.04 8.56 9.35
C VAL A 220 2.67 9.59 8.29
N GLN A 221 1.64 9.35 7.50
CA GLN A 221 1.23 10.25 6.40
C GLN A 221 0.63 11.59 6.88
N GLN A 222 0.28 11.73 8.15
CA GLN A 222 0.01 13.03 8.76
C GLN A 222 1.27 13.93 8.79
N LEU A 223 2.45 13.32 8.85
CA LEU A 223 3.73 13.97 9.10
C LEU A 223 4.67 13.95 7.88
N VAL A 224 4.49 12.98 6.98
CA VAL A 224 5.40 12.71 5.87
C VAL A 224 4.67 12.88 4.52
N PRO A 225 5.25 13.65 3.58
CA PRO A 225 4.65 13.86 2.25
C PRO A 225 4.52 12.57 1.44
N ALA A 226 3.49 12.50 0.58
CA ALA A 226 3.20 11.34 -0.28
C ALA A 226 4.40 10.89 -1.12
N GLN A 227 5.19 11.83 -1.67
CA GLN A 227 6.40 11.52 -2.44
C GLN A 227 7.46 10.77 -1.63
N GLN A 228 7.65 11.15 -0.36
CA GLN A 228 8.60 10.45 0.53
C GLN A 228 8.06 9.10 0.96
N VAL A 229 6.75 8.98 1.20
CA VAL A 229 6.09 7.70 1.50
C VAL A 229 6.26 6.73 0.33
N ALA A 230 5.95 7.16 -0.90
CA ALA A 230 6.13 6.36 -2.10
C ALA A 230 7.59 5.89 -2.28
N LEU A 231 8.55 6.78 -2.00
CA LEU A 231 9.97 6.45 -2.10
C LEU A 231 10.39 5.44 -1.02
N ILE A 232 9.89 5.56 0.22
CA ILE A 232 10.15 4.58 1.28
C ILE A 232 9.59 3.21 0.89
N PHE A 233 8.38 3.17 0.34
CA PHE A 233 7.76 1.93 -0.13
C PHE A 233 8.52 1.28 -1.29
N ALA A 234 9.33 2.03 -2.05
CA ALA A 234 10.22 1.46 -3.06
C ALA A 234 11.22 0.42 -2.50
N SER A 235 11.37 0.32 -1.17
CA SER A 235 12.14 -0.74 -0.53
C SER A 235 11.38 -2.08 -0.41
N GLU A 236 10.07 -2.15 -0.69
CA GLU A 236 9.28 -3.39 -0.61
C GLU A 236 9.89 -4.58 -1.38
N PRO A 237 10.31 -4.43 -2.66
CA PRO A 237 10.91 -5.52 -3.40
C PRO A 237 12.23 -6.01 -2.82
N VAL A 238 12.98 -5.14 -2.13
CA VAL A 238 14.21 -5.55 -1.42
C VAL A 238 13.87 -6.49 -0.27
N TYR A 239 12.84 -6.16 0.51
CA TYR A 239 12.35 -7.04 1.58
C TYR A 239 11.73 -8.33 1.02
N ALA A 240 10.96 -8.23 -0.07
CA ALA A 240 10.41 -9.40 -0.74
C ALA A 240 11.52 -10.36 -1.21
N ALA A 241 12.56 -9.85 -1.88
CA ALA A 241 13.69 -10.62 -2.33
C ALA A 241 14.50 -11.23 -1.17
N TRP A 242 14.71 -10.48 -0.09
CA TRP A 242 15.39 -10.97 1.10
C TRP A 242 14.61 -12.10 1.80
N LEU A 243 13.28 -11.96 1.92
CA LEU A 243 12.42 -13.01 2.48
C LEU A 243 12.39 -14.25 1.60
N SER A 244 12.34 -14.10 0.28
CA SER A 244 12.42 -15.21 -0.66
C SER A 244 13.78 -15.94 -0.55
N TRP A 245 14.88 -15.20 -0.42
CA TRP A 245 16.19 -15.79 -0.17
C TRP A 245 16.22 -16.62 1.11
N TYR A 246 15.71 -16.06 2.22
CA TYR A 246 15.77 -16.71 3.52
C TYR A 246 14.82 -17.90 3.65
N PHE A 247 13.57 -17.78 3.18
CA PHE A 247 12.54 -18.82 3.38
C PHE A 247 12.41 -19.79 2.22
N LEU A 248 12.73 -19.37 0.99
CA LEU A 248 12.54 -20.15 -0.22
C LEU A 248 13.87 -20.64 -0.81
N GLY A 249 15.02 -20.22 -0.27
CA GLY A 249 16.34 -20.56 -0.78
C GLY A 249 16.67 -19.91 -2.14
N GLU A 250 15.91 -18.90 -2.57
CA GLU A 250 16.20 -18.16 -3.79
C GLU A 250 17.51 -17.40 -3.64
N THR A 251 18.41 -17.50 -4.63
CA THR A 251 19.70 -16.79 -4.58
C THR A 251 19.63 -15.48 -5.33
N LEU A 252 20.08 -14.41 -4.69
CA LEU A 252 20.35 -13.13 -5.37
C LEU A 252 21.77 -13.21 -5.97
N ASP A 253 21.86 -12.93 -7.26
CA ASP A 253 23.15 -12.73 -7.91
C ASP A 253 23.74 -11.33 -7.59
N LEU A 254 24.97 -11.09 -8.05
CA LEU A 254 25.64 -9.80 -7.84
C LEU A 254 24.81 -8.61 -8.34
N GLN A 255 24.10 -8.76 -9.46
CA GLN A 255 23.25 -7.72 -10.02
C GLN A 255 22.06 -7.40 -9.12
N GLY A 256 21.42 -8.42 -8.52
CA GLY A 256 20.36 -8.24 -7.55
C GLY A 256 20.82 -7.53 -6.27
N TRP A 257 22.01 -7.85 -5.77
CA TRP A 257 22.61 -7.15 -4.63
C TRP A 257 22.90 -5.68 -4.92
N ILE A 258 23.46 -5.37 -6.11
CA ILE A 258 23.68 -3.97 -6.57
C ILE A 258 22.33 -3.23 -6.66
N GLY A 259 21.31 -3.87 -7.26
CA GLY A 259 19.96 -3.32 -7.36
C GLY A 259 19.37 -2.97 -6.01
N SER A 260 19.44 -3.88 -5.04
CA SER A 260 19.01 -3.66 -3.66
C SER A 260 19.72 -2.49 -2.99
N ALA A 261 21.03 -2.40 -3.15
CA ALA A 261 21.84 -1.30 -2.61
C ALA A 261 21.43 0.06 -3.20
N LEU A 262 21.18 0.13 -4.52
CA LEU A 262 20.72 1.35 -5.19
C LEU A 262 19.34 1.80 -4.70
N ILE A 263 18.40 0.86 -4.51
CA ILE A 263 17.07 1.16 -3.95
C ILE A 263 17.21 1.76 -2.54
N LEU A 264 17.97 1.10 -1.66
CA LEU A 264 18.17 1.60 -0.31
C LEU A 264 18.87 2.96 -0.27
N LEU A 265 19.86 3.17 -1.15
CA LEU A 265 20.52 4.47 -1.29
C LEU A 265 19.53 5.56 -1.74
N ALA A 266 18.67 5.26 -2.72
CA ALA A 266 17.63 6.17 -3.19
C ALA A 266 16.64 6.53 -2.06
N VAL A 267 16.21 5.54 -1.27
CA VAL A 267 15.34 5.74 -0.11
C VAL A 267 16.03 6.64 0.94
N LEU A 268 17.28 6.34 1.29
CA LEU A 268 18.02 7.10 2.29
C LEU A 268 18.26 8.56 1.85
N THR A 269 18.65 8.77 0.60
CA THR A 269 18.94 10.11 0.08
C THR A 269 17.70 10.93 -0.24
N GLY A 270 16.64 10.30 -0.73
CA GLY A 270 15.42 10.99 -1.15
C GLY A 270 14.38 11.15 -0.03
N ALA A 271 14.13 10.10 0.76
CA ALA A 271 13.11 10.14 1.80
C ALA A 271 13.61 10.77 3.11
N PHE A 272 14.90 10.64 3.43
CA PHE A 272 15.49 11.15 4.66
C PHE A 272 16.23 12.49 4.50
N ALA A 273 16.43 12.97 3.27
CA ALA A 273 16.94 14.32 3.04
C ALA A 273 15.97 15.36 3.64
N SER A 274 16.55 16.33 4.37
CA SER A 274 15.77 17.42 4.99
C SER A 274 15.04 18.20 3.92
N GLN A 275 13.71 18.09 3.87
CA GLN A 275 12.85 19.00 3.15
C GLN A 275 12.21 19.94 4.15
N SER A 276 12.07 21.21 3.79
CA SER A 276 11.34 22.21 4.59
C SER A 276 9.98 21.63 4.98
N PRO A 277 9.49 21.88 6.21
CA PRO A 277 8.17 21.42 6.63
C PRO A 277 7.13 21.87 5.62
N PRO A 278 6.06 21.08 5.41
CA PRO A 278 4.94 21.50 4.57
C PRO A 278 4.42 22.83 5.10
N ALA A 279 4.08 23.74 4.19
CA ALA A 279 3.44 25.01 4.57
C ALA A 279 2.26 24.71 5.51
N ALA A 280 2.19 25.45 6.63
CA ALA A 280 1.09 25.35 7.57
C ALA A 280 -0.25 25.46 6.82
N PRO A 281 -1.31 24.75 7.24
CA PRO A 281 -2.63 24.94 6.65
C PRO A 281 -2.95 26.41 6.68
N LEU A 282 -3.40 26.97 5.56
CA LEU A 282 -4.00 28.30 5.53
C LEU A 282 -5.21 28.22 6.47
N VAL A 283 -5.03 28.65 7.70
CA VAL A 283 -6.14 28.98 8.58
C VAL A 283 -6.90 30.06 7.83
N ALA A 284 -8.11 29.76 7.37
CA ALA A 284 -9.00 30.74 6.83
C ALA A 284 -9.16 31.78 7.93
N ASP A 285 -8.63 32.97 7.70
CA ASP A 285 -8.81 34.13 8.57
C ASP A 285 -10.31 34.40 8.62
N SER A 286 -10.94 33.94 9.70
CA SER A 286 -12.32 34.29 10.00
C SER A 286 -12.28 35.75 10.40
N GLY A 287 -12.41 36.63 9.38
CA GLY A 287 -12.47 38.07 9.53
C GLY A 287 -13.39 38.43 10.68
N SER A 288 -12.79 38.90 11.76
CA SER A 288 -13.49 39.64 12.79
C SER A 288 -13.94 40.97 12.19
N GLU A 289 -15.10 40.99 11.58
CA GLU A 289 -15.84 42.27 11.46
C GLU A 289 -16.20 42.76 12.86
N ARG A 290 -15.34 43.59 13.42
CA ARG A 290 -15.74 44.52 14.47
C ARG A 290 -16.49 45.63 13.79
N THR A 291 -17.81 45.60 13.84
CA THR A 291 -18.66 46.76 13.67
C THR A 291 -18.56 47.67 14.91
N VAL A 292 -18.16 48.89 14.67
CA VAL A 292 -18.30 50.03 15.58
C VAL A 292 -19.75 50.46 15.61
#